data_c0d8d357c6cf07afdb050eba69b20506
#
_entry.id   c0d8d357c6cf07afdb050eba69b20506
#
_cell.length_a   1.000
_cell.length_b   1.000
_cell.length_c   1.000
_cell.angle_alpha   90.00
_cell.angle_beta   90.00
_cell.angle_gamma   90.00
#
_symmetry.space_group_name_H-M   'P 1'
#
loop_
_entity.id
_entity.type
_entity.pdbx_description
1 polymer ?
#
loop_
_entity_poly.entity_id
_entity_poly.type
_entity_poly.pdbx_seq_one_letter_code
_entity_poly.pdbx_strand_id
1 'polypeptide(L)'
;MLNTSFASSRRWFFKLAGAAALAPSFRQSALTRTDAAEEPKPRGLPPLKITEVRVIVTCPDRNYVLVKILTSEAGLYGVGDATLNGRELAVAEDLEKHIAPLLVGRDPEEIEDTWQYLYRGPYWRGGPIQMTALAGVDQALWDIKGKRAGMPVYQLLGGRTRQGALAYTHASGRDFAEVEDAARRALERGFKAVRAQVAIPGLEGTYGTPGRKSSEETAGRVAQQSGLPSTEIFEPAPYLRTVPKLFEHLRAKLGEEVELLHDVHERLAPIEAARLAHELEPYHLFFLEDPLRPEDKQGFRLIREHSTTPIAMGELFDSLWDCLPLISQQLIDFIRCDLDHVGGITAARKIAALAEFYQVKTAWHGPGDISPPSHAANVHLDISIPNFGIQEMVFFPDVARDVLPGGPVFREGYMIVDDTPGLGTDLNEEAAKKYPYRRSYLPTARRKDGSVQDW
;
A
#
# COMPACT_ATOMS: atom_id res chain seq x y z
N MET A 1 61.80 -13.23 25.50
CA MET A 1 62.02 -13.46 26.94
C MET A 1 60.73 -13.29 27.66
N LEU A 2 60.32 -14.38 28.34
CA LEU A 2 59.34 -14.55 29.44
C LEU A 2 57.86 -14.37 29.04
N ASN A 3 57.15 -15.32 28.72
CA ASN A 3 56.52 -16.52 29.36
C ASN A 3 56.02 -16.27 30.78
N THR A 4 54.70 -16.31 30.99
CA THR A 4 54.08 -17.05 32.11
C THR A 4 52.55 -17.20 31.87
N SER A 5 52.21 -18.47 31.81
CA SER A 5 50.84 -19.04 31.95
C SER A 5 50.37 -18.97 33.41
N PHE A 6 49.05 -18.82 33.63
CA PHE A 6 48.40 -19.42 34.79
C PHE A 6 46.98 -19.92 34.44
N ALA A 7 46.85 -21.23 34.45
CA ALA A 7 45.59 -21.92 34.56
C ALA A 7 45.22 -22.08 36.04
N SER A 8 43.96 -21.92 36.41
CA SER A 8 43.41 -22.56 37.59
C SER A 8 41.93 -22.90 37.46
N SER A 9 41.73 -24.19 37.42
CA SER A 9 40.46 -24.88 37.58
C SER A 9 39.91 -24.75 38.98
N ARG A 10 38.58 -24.50 39.10
CA ARG A 10 37.85 -24.93 40.30
C ARG A 10 36.59 -25.69 39.92
N ARG A 11 36.68 -27.03 40.05
CA ARG A 11 35.56 -27.96 40.15
C ARG A 11 34.91 -27.77 41.52
N TRP A 12 33.58 -27.55 41.53
CA TRP A 12 32.76 -27.77 42.72
C TRP A 12 31.89 -29.01 42.51
N PHE A 13 32.17 -30.04 43.31
CA PHE A 13 31.30 -31.19 43.50
C PHE A 13 30.17 -30.82 44.43
N PHE A 14 28.91 -30.99 44.03
CA PHE A 14 27.80 -31.15 44.97
C PHE A 14 27.28 -32.56 44.96
N LYS A 15 27.27 -33.17 46.15
CA LYS A 15 26.75 -34.50 46.44
C LYS A 15 25.23 -34.52 46.27
N LEU A 16 24.73 -35.57 45.59
CA LEU A 16 23.32 -35.94 45.60
C LEU A 16 22.88 -36.39 46.99
N ALA A 17 21.80 -35.78 47.45
CA ALA A 17 20.92 -36.38 48.45
C ALA A 17 19.55 -36.57 47.76
N GLY A 18 19.09 -37.81 47.70
CA GLY A 18 17.86 -38.19 47.02
C GLY A 18 16.63 -37.70 47.81
N ALA A 19 15.71 -37.12 47.08
CA ALA A 19 14.31 -37.01 47.46
C ALA A 19 13.47 -37.44 46.24
N ALA A 20 12.83 -38.56 46.35
CA ALA A 20 11.82 -39.02 45.39
C ALA A 20 10.61 -38.09 45.44
N ALA A 21 10.48 -37.19 44.48
CA ALA A 21 9.29 -36.42 44.29
C ALA A 21 8.49 -37.04 43.14
N LEU A 22 7.27 -37.47 43.45
CA LEU A 22 6.24 -37.90 42.52
C LEU A 22 6.01 -36.80 41.46
N ALA A 23 6.43 -37.03 40.24
CA ALA A 23 6.08 -36.18 39.11
C ALA A 23 4.61 -36.45 38.73
N PRO A 24 3.75 -35.40 38.67
CA PRO A 24 2.45 -35.57 38.02
C PRO A 24 2.70 -35.77 36.51
N SER A 25 2.26 -36.92 36.01
CA SER A 25 2.23 -37.19 34.59
C SER A 25 1.29 -36.21 33.91
N PHE A 26 1.84 -35.14 33.32
CA PHE A 26 1.11 -34.36 32.34
C PHE A 26 0.87 -35.28 31.13
N ARG A 27 -0.31 -35.84 31.03
CA ARG A 27 -0.81 -36.35 29.78
C ARG A 27 -0.89 -35.19 28.81
N GLN A 28 0.04 -35.11 27.87
CA GLN A 28 -0.13 -34.36 26.66
C GLN A 28 -1.32 -35.00 25.90
N SER A 29 -2.52 -34.46 26.12
CA SER A 29 -3.64 -34.69 25.22
C SER A 29 -3.22 -34.05 23.90
N ALA A 30 -2.81 -34.89 22.93
CA ALA A 30 -2.79 -34.47 21.55
C ALA A 30 -4.21 -34.01 21.21
N LEU A 31 -4.42 -32.74 21.03
CA LEU A 31 -5.62 -32.17 20.42
C LEU A 31 -5.63 -32.64 18.96
N THR A 32 -6.05 -33.87 18.75
CA THR A 32 -6.54 -34.29 17.44
C THR A 32 -7.79 -33.47 17.17
N ARG A 33 -7.73 -32.65 16.16
CA ARG A 33 -8.86 -31.87 15.63
C ARG A 33 -9.82 -32.86 14.92
N THR A 34 -10.48 -33.70 15.71
CA THR A 34 -11.56 -34.55 15.26
C THR A 34 -12.78 -34.14 16.07
N ASP A 35 -13.74 -33.61 15.34
CA ASP A 35 -15.08 -33.33 15.84
C ASP A 35 -15.17 -32.35 17.02
N ALA A 36 -14.58 -31.13 16.83
CA ALA A 36 -15.07 -29.98 17.57
C ALA A 36 -16.51 -29.76 17.12
N ALA A 37 -17.48 -30.23 17.97
CA ALA A 37 -18.86 -29.78 17.87
C ALA A 37 -18.80 -28.24 17.67
N GLU A 38 -19.50 -27.73 16.66
CA GLU A 38 -19.65 -26.28 16.46
C GLU A 38 -20.09 -25.68 17.80
N GLU A 39 -19.16 -25.04 18.51
CA GLU A 39 -19.54 -24.22 19.64
C GLU A 39 -20.49 -23.14 19.12
N PRO A 40 -21.66 -22.94 19.73
CA PRO A 40 -22.61 -21.94 19.25
C PRO A 40 -21.95 -20.59 19.31
N LYS A 41 -21.73 -19.96 18.16
CA LYS A 41 -21.21 -18.61 18.07
C LYS A 41 -22.09 -17.67 18.91
N PRO A 42 -21.52 -16.79 19.77
CA PRO A 42 -22.28 -16.00 20.75
C PRO A 42 -23.22 -14.94 20.16
N ARG A 43 -23.44 -14.90 18.86
CA ARG A 43 -24.07 -13.75 18.19
C ARG A 43 -25.52 -13.89 17.79
N GLY A 44 -26.13 -15.01 17.96
CA GLY A 44 -27.52 -15.22 17.52
C GLY A 44 -27.75 -15.12 16.00
N LEU A 45 -26.70 -14.89 15.21
CA LEU A 45 -26.76 -14.86 13.76
C LEU A 45 -26.54 -16.26 13.19
N PRO A 46 -27.28 -16.65 12.13
CA PRO A 46 -27.09 -17.95 11.49
C PRO A 46 -25.68 -18.13 10.97
N PRO A 47 -25.14 -19.37 10.93
CA PRO A 47 -23.83 -19.64 10.31
C PRO A 47 -23.78 -19.15 8.88
N LEU A 48 -22.66 -18.51 8.51
CA LEU A 48 -22.43 -17.98 7.18
C LEU A 48 -21.32 -18.77 6.48
N LYS A 49 -21.50 -19.01 5.17
CA LYS A 49 -20.49 -19.69 4.35
C LYS A 49 -20.27 -18.93 3.04
N ILE A 50 -19.05 -18.93 2.56
CA ILE A 50 -18.73 -18.51 1.20
C ILE A 50 -19.28 -19.57 0.24
N THR A 51 -20.08 -19.15 -0.73
CA THR A 51 -20.68 -20.03 -1.75
C THR A 51 -19.99 -19.95 -3.09
N GLU A 52 -19.47 -18.76 -3.45
CA GLU A 52 -18.83 -18.51 -4.74
C GLU A 52 -17.81 -17.37 -4.60
N VAL A 53 -16.73 -17.45 -5.35
CA VAL A 53 -15.76 -16.37 -5.53
C VAL A 53 -15.68 -16.07 -7.02
N ARG A 54 -15.93 -14.84 -7.40
CA ARG A 54 -15.82 -14.34 -8.78
C ARG A 54 -14.64 -13.43 -8.90
N VAL A 55 -13.85 -13.62 -9.94
CA VAL A 55 -12.75 -12.74 -10.32
C VAL A 55 -13.15 -12.01 -11.59
N ILE A 56 -13.16 -10.70 -11.54
CA ILE A 56 -13.60 -9.85 -12.64
C ILE A 56 -12.43 -8.98 -13.09
N VAL A 57 -11.96 -9.20 -14.31
CA VAL A 57 -10.93 -8.35 -14.93
C VAL A 57 -11.62 -7.42 -15.93
N THR A 58 -11.45 -6.12 -15.73
CA THR A 58 -12.11 -5.10 -16.54
C THR A 58 -11.19 -3.91 -16.80
N CYS A 59 -11.44 -3.16 -17.86
CA CYS A 59 -10.62 -2.03 -18.26
C CYS A 59 -11.48 -0.82 -18.68
N PRO A 60 -12.20 -0.15 -17.76
CA PRO A 60 -12.99 1.02 -18.09
C PRO A 60 -12.12 2.21 -18.50
N ASP A 61 -11.10 2.54 -17.74
CA ASP A 61 -10.06 3.53 -18.02
C ASP A 61 -8.66 2.90 -17.96
N ARG A 62 -8.49 1.95 -17.06
CA ARG A 62 -7.31 1.10 -16.87
C ARG A 62 -7.74 -0.29 -16.44
N ASN A 63 -6.81 -1.24 -16.40
CA ASN A 63 -7.12 -2.58 -15.95
C ASN A 63 -7.34 -2.61 -14.44
N TYR A 64 -8.45 -3.26 -14.02
CA TYR A 64 -8.72 -3.60 -12.64
C TYR A 64 -8.99 -5.11 -12.51
N VAL A 65 -8.55 -5.70 -11.41
CA VAL A 65 -8.86 -7.07 -10.99
C VAL A 65 -9.68 -7.01 -9.72
N LEU A 66 -10.93 -7.42 -9.79
CA LEU A 66 -11.87 -7.31 -8.70
C LEU A 66 -12.28 -8.68 -8.20
N VAL A 67 -12.39 -8.81 -6.89
CA VAL A 67 -12.84 -10.03 -6.21
C VAL A 67 -14.23 -9.78 -5.65
N LYS A 68 -15.20 -10.61 -6.05
CA LYS A 68 -16.55 -10.62 -5.47
C LYS A 68 -16.78 -11.94 -4.78
N ILE A 69 -17.01 -11.92 -3.47
CA ILE A 69 -17.26 -13.08 -2.63
C ILE A 69 -18.75 -13.13 -2.27
N LEU A 70 -19.45 -14.18 -2.72
CA LEU A 70 -20.84 -14.42 -2.41
C LEU A 70 -20.98 -15.34 -1.20
N THR A 71 -22.04 -15.13 -0.44
CA THR A 71 -22.30 -15.92 0.78
C THR A 71 -23.58 -16.73 0.71
N SER A 72 -23.78 -17.62 1.70
CA SER A 72 -25.03 -18.39 1.86
C SER A 72 -26.23 -17.54 2.28
N GLU A 73 -26.02 -16.29 2.67
CA GLU A 73 -27.08 -15.32 2.94
C GLU A 73 -27.44 -14.58 1.65
N ALA A 74 -28.69 -14.67 1.25
CA ALA A 74 -29.15 -14.10 -0.01
C ALA A 74 -28.93 -12.59 -0.06
N GLY A 75 -28.23 -12.10 -1.09
CA GLY A 75 -27.93 -10.68 -1.30
C GLY A 75 -26.72 -10.18 -0.51
N LEU A 76 -26.12 -10.98 0.39
CA LEU A 76 -24.90 -10.60 1.11
C LEU A 76 -23.67 -11.08 0.34
N TYR A 77 -22.88 -10.10 -0.11
CA TYR A 77 -21.59 -10.30 -0.77
C TYR A 77 -20.63 -9.17 -0.43
N GLY A 78 -19.35 -9.40 -0.67
CA GLY A 78 -18.33 -8.36 -0.57
C GLY A 78 -17.52 -8.19 -1.85
N VAL A 79 -16.97 -7.00 -2.02
CA VAL A 79 -16.12 -6.62 -3.13
C VAL A 79 -14.77 -6.15 -2.60
N GLY A 80 -13.69 -6.58 -3.26
CA GLY A 80 -12.34 -6.14 -2.98
C GLY A 80 -11.56 -5.93 -4.27
N ASP A 81 -10.46 -5.17 -4.16
CA ASP A 81 -9.53 -4.90 -5.23
C ASP A 81 -8.31 -5.82 -5.13
N ALA A 82 -7.91 -6.39 -6.24
CA ALA A 82 -6.70 -7.19 -6.37
C ALA A 82 -5.89 -6.75 -7.61
N THR A 83 -5.85 -5.46 -7.86
CA THR A 83 -5.17 -4.91 -9.03
C THR A 83 -3.68 -4.79 -8.77
N LEU A 84 -2.86 -5.45 -9.59
CA LEU A 84 -1.41 -5.28 -9.64
C LEU A 84 -1.04 -4.84 -11.05
N ASN A 85 -0.65 -3.58 -11.19
CA ASN A 85 -0.35 -2.94 -12.46
C ASN A 85 0.71 -3.72 -13.26
N GLY A 86 0.37 -4.09 -14.50
CA GLY A 86 1.23 -4.87 -15.39
C GLY A 86 1.34 -6.37 -15.05
N ARG A 87 0.62 -6.87 -14.03
CA ARG A 87 0.56 -8.28 -13.63
C ARG A 87 -0.87 -8.77 -13.39
N GLU A 88 -1.86 -8.03 -13.86
CA GLU A 88 -3.29 -8.23 -13.59
C GLU A 88 -3.74 -9.67 -13.86
N LEU A 89 -3.34 -10.23 -15.01
CA LEU A 89 -3.73 -11.60 -15.37
C LEU A 89 -3.05 -12.67 -14.49
N ALA A 90 -1.85 -12.39 -13.96
CA ALA A 90 -1.18 -13.32 -13.06
C ALA A 90 -1.91 -13.38 -11.70
N VAL A 91 -2.36 -12.22 -11.20
CA VAL A 91 -3.17 -12.15 -9.98
C VAL A 91 -4.53 -12.79 -10.18
N ALA A 92 -5.19 -12.50 -11.32
CA ALA A 92 -6.49 -13.11 -11.63
C ALA A 92 -6.42 -14.64 -11.70
N GLU A 93 -5.38 -15.20 -12.33
CA GLU A 93 -5.18 -16.65 -12.43
C GLU A 93 -4.88 -17.28 -11.06
N ASP A 94 -4.08 -16.63 -10.21
CA ASP A 94 -3.82 -17.09 -8.84
C ASP A 94 -5.12 -17.11 -8.02
N LEU A 95 -5.92 -16.06 -8.11
CA LEU A 95 -7.24 -15.99 -7.47
C LEU A 95 -8.16 -17.12 -7.93
N GLU A 96 -8.32 -17.31 -9.25
CA GLU A 96 -9.27 -18.28 -9.80
C GLU A 96 -8.86 -19.73 -9.55
N LYS A 97 -7.59 -20.06 -9.72
CA LYS A 97 -7.11 -21.45 -9.73
C LYS A 97 -6.60 -21.93 -8.38
N HIS A 98 -6.05 -21.02 -7.56
CA HIS A 98 -5.39 -21.42 -6.32
C HIS A 98 -6.14 -20.93 -5.07
N ILE A 99 -6.68 -19.71 -5.07
CA ILE A 99 -7.29 -19.11 -3.87
C ILE A 99 -8.79 -19.40 -3.78
N ALA A 100 -9.56 -19.16 -4.83
CA ALA A 100 -11.03 -19.32 -4.80
C ALA A 100 -11.48 -20.73 -4.36
N PRO A 101 -10.87 -21.84 -4.82
CA PRO A 101 -11.23 -23.17 -4.35
C PRO A 101 -11.03 -23.40 -2.85
N LEU A 102 -10.10 -22.68 -2.23
CA LEU A 102 -9.79 -22.77 -0.80
C LEU A 102 -10.77 -21.97 0.06
N LEU A 103 -11.50 -21.03 -0.52
CA LEU A 103 -12.43 -20.14 0.18
C LEU A 103 -13.85 -20.71 0.27
N VAL A 104 -14.31 -21.44 -0.77
CA VAL A 104 -15.68 -21.98 -0.80
C VAL A 104 -15.91 -22.92 0.37
N GLY A 105 -17.01 -22.67 1.10
CA GLY A 105 -17.39 -23.39 2.32
C GLY A 105 -16.84 -22.83 3.62
N ARG A 106 -15.84 -21.91 3.57
CA ARG A 106 -15.32 -21.24 4.77
C ARG A 106 -16.32 -20.21 5.31
N ASP A 107 -16.15 -19.88 6.57
CA ASP A 107 -16.86 -18.78 7.21
C ASP A 107 -16.19 -17.44 6.85
N PRO A 108 -16.89 -16.51 6.18
CA PRO A 108 -16.30 -15.22 5.79
C PRO A 108 -16.05 -14.27 6.97
N GLU A 109 -16.56 -14.58 8.17
CA GLU A 109 -16.30 -13.77 9.37
C GLU A 109 -14.95 -14.06 10.04
N GLU A 110 -14.34 -15.20 9.73
CA GLU A 110 -13.04 -15.62 10.25
C GLU A 110 -11.91 -15.02 9.37
N ILE A 111 -11.86 -13.67 9.32
CA ILE A 111 -10.97 -12.92 8.43
C ILE A 111 -9.50 -13.22 8.73
N GLU A 112 -9.09 -13.12 10.02
CA GLU A 112 -7.70 -13.36 10.41
C GLU A 112 -7.25 -14.81 10.14
N ASP A 113 -8.11 -15.81 10.43
CA ASP A 113 -7.80 -17.21 10.15
C ASP A 113 -7.66 -17.44 8.64
N THR A 114 -8.56 -16.87 7.84
CA THR A 114 -8.49 -16.95 6.38
C THR A 114 -7.24 -16.30 5.85
N TRP A 115 -6.89 -15.12 6.35
CA TRP A 115 -5.66 -14.41 5.99
C TRP A 115 -4.42 -15.27 6.28
N GLN A 116 -4.31 -15.82 7.50
CA GLN A 116 -3.19 -16.68 7.89
C GLN A 116 -3.14 -17.98 7.07
N TYR A 117 -4.29 -18.57 6.78
CA TYR A 117 -4.40 -19.78 5.99
C TYR A 117 -3.93 -19.56 4.55
N LEU A 118 -4.36 -18.48 3.89
CA LEU A 118 -3.94 -18.15 2.52
C LEU A 118 -2.46 -17.73 2.45
N TYR A 119 -1.95 -17.06 3.48
CA TYR A 119 -0.56 -16.63 3.51
C TYR A 119 0.42 -17.78 3.80
N ARG A 120 0.12 -18.63 4.80
CA ARG A 120 1.04 -19.67 5.29
C ARG A 120 0.80 -21.04 4.68
N GLY A 121 -0.43 -21.35 4.31
CA GLY A 121 -0.84 -22.66 3.83
C GLY A 121 -0.13 -23.11 2.56
N PRO A 122 0.11 -22.26 1.56
CA PRO A 122 0.77 -22.65 0.32
C PRO A 122 2.26 -22.99 0.46
N TYR A 123 2.88 -22.82 1.63
CA TYR A 123 4.31 -22.93 1.90
C TYR A 123 5.16 -21.82 1.26
N TRP A 124 5.16 -21.68 -0.09
CA TRP A 124 5.73 -20.55 -0.82
C TRP A 124 4.82 -19.35 -0.65
N ARG A 125 5.33 -18.25 -0.12
CA ARG A 125 4.51 -17.12 0.32
C ARG A 125 5.21 -15.78 0.11
N GLY A 126 4.40 -14.73 0.04
CA GLY A 126 4.87 -13.37 -0.22
C GLY A 126 5.05 -13.09 -1.70
N GLY A 127 5.53 -11.91 -1.99
CA GLY A 127 5.64 -11.38 -3.33
C GLY A 127 4.35 -10.71 -3.81
N PRO A 128 4.47 -9.73 -4.73
CA PRO A 128 3.37 -8.83 -5.05
C PRO A 128 2.14 -9.54 -5.60
N ILE A 129 2.29 -10.62 -6.40
CA ILE A 129 1.13 -11.33 -6.98
C ILE A 129 0.27 -11.95 -5.88
N GLN A 130 0.88 -12.77 -5.02
CA GLN A 130 0.14 -13.47 -3.95
C GLN A 130 -0.43 -12.50 -2.93
N MET A 131 0.34 -11.46 -2.57
CA MET A 131 -0.11 -10.51 -1.55
C MET A 131 -1.24 -9.61 -2.07
N THR A 132 -1.22 -9.25 -3.36
CA THR A 132 -2.33 -8.52 -3.99
C THR A 132 -3.58 -9.39 -4.12
N ALA A 133 -3.44 -10.65 -4.51
CA ALA A 133 -4.58 -11.59 -4.52
C ALA A 133 -5.19 -11.75 -3.12
N LEU A 134 -4.35 -11.85 -2.10
CA LEU A 134 -4.79 -11.93 -0.70
C LEU A 134 -5.49 -10.65 -0.24
N ALA A 135 -5.02 -9.48 -0.67
CA ALA A 135 -5.62 -8.20 -0.33
C ALA A 135 -7.05 -8.06 -0.87
N GLY A 136 -7.30 -8.48 -2.12
CA GLY A 136 -8.64 -8.46 -2.69
C GLY A 136 -9.62 -9.36 -1.92
N VAL A 137 -9.17 -10.52 -1.48
CA VAL A 137 -9.97 -11.39 -0.61
C VAL A 137 -10.21 -10.73 0.74
N ASP A 138 -9.19 -10.18 1.37
CA ASP A 138 -9.28 -9.52 2.68
C ASP A 138 -10.27 -8.36 2.66
N GLN A 139 -10.18 -7.47 1.68
CA GLN A 139 -11.12 -6.36 1.51
C GLN A 139 -12.56 -6.84 1.35
N ALA A 140 -12.78 -7.86 0.50
CA ALA A 140 -14.12 -8.42 0.30
C ALA A 140 -14.70 -9.04 1.58
N LEU A 141 -13.86 -9.68 2.42
CA LEU A 141 -14.29 -10.23 3.70
C LEU A 141 -14.64 -9.14 4.73
N TRP A 142 -13.84 -8.06 4.77
CA TRP A 142 -14.16 -6.89 5.62
C TRP A 142 -15.45 -6.20 5.16
N ASP A 143 -15.68 -6.10 3.85
CA ASP A 143 -16.91 -5.56 3.27
C ASP A 143 -18.13 -6.41 3.67
N ILE A 144 -18.06 -7.76 3.55
CA ILE A 144 -19.10 -8.68 4.05
C ILE A 144 -19.37 -8.44 5.53
N LYS A 145 -18.31 -8.38 6.33
CA LYS A 145 -18.44 -8.21 7.78
C LYS A 145 -19.13 -6.91 8.16
N GLY A 146 -18.77 -5.81 7.49
CA GLY A 146 -19.43 -4.52 7.67
C GLY A 146 -20.89 -4.54 7.27
N LYS A 147 -21.21 -5.06 6.09
CA LYS A 147 -22.58 -5.19 5.58
C LYS A 147 -23.44 -6.06 6.52
N ARG A 148 -22.92 -7.19 6.96
CA ARG A 148 -23.62 -8.07 7.89
C ARG A 148 -23.86 -7.47 9.27
N ALA A 149 -22.91 -6.66 9.74
CA ALA A 149 -23.04 -5.93 11.01
C ALA A 149 -23.91 -4.68 10.90
N GLY A 150 -24.27 -4.25 9.68
CA GLY A 150 -24.95 -2.96 9.44
C GLY A 150 -24.06 -1.77 9.77
N MET A 151 -22.75 -1.91 9.64
CA MET A 151 -21.75 -0.89 10.03
C MET A 151 -20.72 -0.67 8.92
N PRO A 152 -20.22 0.57 8.73
CA PRO A 152 -19.06 0.81 7.90
C PRO A 152 -17.80 0.19 8.50
N VAL A 153 -16.83 -0.19 7.66
CA VAL A 153 -15.61 -0.91 8.10
C VAL A 153 -14.84 -0.15 9.18
N TYR A 154 -14.74 1.17 9.10
CA TYR A 154 -14.04 1.95 10.14
C TYR A 154 -14.63 1.74 11.55
N GLN A 155 -15.93 1.50 11.69
CA GLN A 155 -16.55 1.20 12.99
C GLN A 155 -16.07 -0.14 13.56
N LEU A 156 -15.88 -1.13 12.69
CA LEU A 156 -15.31 -2.44 13.08
C LEU A 156 -13.84 -2.35 13.46
N LEU A 157 -13.12 -1.35 12.93
CA LEU A 157 -11.72 -1.09 13.23
C LEU A 157 -11.50 -0.27 14.52
N GLY A 158 -12.59 0.15 15.18
CA GLY A 158 -12.52 0.88 16.46
C GLY A 158 -13.21 2.24 16.46
N GLY A 159 -13.76 2.68 15.34
CA GLY A 159 -14.44 3.96 15.19
C GLY A 159 -13.52 5.07 14.70
N ARG A 160 -14.08 6.27 14.56
CA ARG A 160 -13.35 7.43 14.00
C ARG A 160 -12.43 8.08 15.02
N THR A 161 -11.17 8.31 14.65
CA THR A 161 -10.24 9.21 15.33
C THR A 161 -10.25 10.61 14.71
N ARG A 162 -10.77 10.75 13.47
CA ARG A 162 -10.91 11.98 12.70
C ARG A 162 -12.09 11.92 11.74
N GLN A 163 -12.54 13.09 11.24
CA GLN A 163 -13.72 13.15 10.37
C GLN A 163 -13.42 12.83 8.90
N GLY A 164 -12.17 12.98 8.47
CA GLY A 164 -11.73 12.69 7.10
C GLY A 164 -10.22 12.53 7.04
N ALA A 165 -9.74 11.86 6.01
CA ALA A 165 -8.31 11.68 5.72
C ALA A 165 -7.79 12.89 4.92
N LEU A 166 -6.83 13.64 5.45
CA LEU A 166 -6.13 14.68 4.70
C LEU A 166 -5.54 14.06 3.43
N ALA A 167 -5.77 14.71 2.29
CA ALA A 167 -5.35 14.18 1.01
C ALA A 167 -4.37 15.08 0.26
N TYR A 168 -3.47 14.47 -0.51
CA TYR A 168 -2.66 15.17 -1.49
C TYR A 168 -2.94 14.69 -2.90
N THR A 169 -2.59 15.52 -3.89
CA THR A 169 -2.65 15.17 -5.30
C THR A 169 -1.37 15.59 -6.02
N HIS A 170 -1.23 15.20 -7.28
CA HIS A 170 -0.04 15.44 -8.06
C HIS A 170 -0.10 16.79 -8.79
N ALA A 171 1.00 17.53 -8.74
CA ALA A 171 1.22 18.76 -9.51
C ALA A 171 2.49 18.60 -10.35
N SER A 172 2.35 18.41 -11.64
CA SER A 172 3.47 18.21 -12.55
C SER A 172 3.46 19.17 -13.73
N GLY A 173 4.65 19.48 -14.26
CA GLY A 173 4.84 20.42 -15.35
C GLY A 173 6.12 20.17 -16.13
N ARG A 174 6.20 20.75 -17.35
CA ARG A 174 7.40 20.73 -18.19
C ARG A 174 8.46 21.68 -17.68
N ASP A 175 8.04 22.70 -16.93
CA ASP A 175 8.88 23.69 -16.30
C ASP A 175 8.28 24.11 -14.94
N PHE A 176 8.97 24.97 -14.20
CA PHE A 176 8.55 25.40 -12.87
C PHE A 176 7.23 26.18 -12.88
N ALA A 177 6.96 26.96 -13.94
CA ALA A 177 5.73 27.72 -14.06
C ALA A 177 4.52 26.80 -14.25
N GLU A 178 4.64 25.76 -15.08
CA GLU A 178 3.58 24.78 -15.26
C GLU A 178 3.30 23.96 -13.97
N VAL A 179 4.36 23.63 -13.18
CA VAL A 179 4.20 22.98 -11.88
C VAL A 179 3.50 23.92 -10.89
N GLU A 180 3.88 25.21 -10.85
CA GLU A 180 3.20 26.21 -10.03
C GLU A 180 1.71 26.31 -10.41
N ASP A 181 1.41 26.41 -11.70
CA ASP A 181 0.03 26.48 -12.18
C ASP A 181 -0.78 25.22 -11.81
N ALA A 182 -0.17 24.04 -11.92
CA ALA A 182 -0.80 22.78 -11.52
C ALA A 182 -1.07 22.76 -10.00
N ALA A 183 -0.10 23.21 -9.21
CA ALA A 183 -0.26 23.32 -7.75
C ALA A 183 -1.38 24.31 -7.40
N ARG A 184 -1.44 25.49 -8.02
CA ARG A 184 -2.52 26.46 -7.79
C ARG A 184 -3.90 25.90 -8.13
N ARG A 185 -4.03 25.18 -9.26
CA ARG A 185 -5.29 24.49 -9.60
C ARG A 185 -5.69 23.45 -8.56
N ALA A 186 -4.73 22.73 -7.98
CA ALA A 186 -5.01 21.79 -6.90
C ALA A 186 -5.49 22.51 -5.62
N LEU A 187 -4.86 23.64 -5.26
CA LEU A 187 -5.26 24.46 -4.12
C LEU A 187 -6.66 25.08 -4.33
N GLU A 188 -6.96 25.56 -5.53
CA GLU A 188 -8.31 26.08 -5.89
C GLU A 188 -9.39 24.99 -5.78
N ARG A 189 -9.04 23.72 -6.01
CA ARG A 189 -9.93 22.57 -5.78
C ARG A 189 -10.06 22.18 -4.31
N GLY A 190 -9.34 22.82 -3.41
CA GLY A 190 -9.39 22.64 -1.96
C GLY A 190 -8.30 21.75 -1.38
N PHE A 191 -7.33 21.24 -2.16
CA PHE A 191 -6.19 20.53 -1.60
C PHE A 191 -5.33 21.45 -0.74
N LYS A 192 -4.70 20.88 0.28
CA LYS A 192 -3.76 21.60 1.17
C LYS A 192 -2.33 21.10 0.98
N ALA A 193 -2.19 20.01 0.28
CA ALA A 193 -0.94 19.33 0.03
C ALA A 193 -0.83 18.90 -1.45
N VAL A 194 0.35 19.07 -2.04
CA VAL A 194 0.62 18.71 -3.43
C VAL A 194 1.99 18.04 -3.57
N ARG A 195 2.04 16.95 -4.33
CA ARG A 195 3.27 16.28 -4.73
C ARG A 195 3.78 16.92 -6.04
N ALA A 196 4.87 17.67 -5.94
CA ALA A 196 5.39 18.47 -7.06
C ALA A 196 6.48 17.72 -7.83
N GLN A 197 6.35 17.67 -9.16
CA GLN A 197 7.31 17.06 -10.07
C GLN A 197 7.49 17.88 -11.33
N VAL A 198 8.73 17.97 -11.84
CA VAL A 198 9.05 18.74 -13.03
C VAL A 198 9.86 17.92 -14.04
N ALA A 199 9.67 18.16 -15.32
CA ALA A 199 10.49 17.59 -16.36
C ALA A 199 11.95 18.03 -16.19
N ILE A 200 12.86 17.09 -16.36
CA ILE A 200 14.30 17.36 -16.20
C ILE A 200 14.89 17.80 -17.52
N PRO A 201 15.51 18.99 -17.59
CA PRO A 201 16.08 19.50 -18.83
C PRO A 201 17.06 18.51 -19.48
N GLY A 202 16.84 18.19 -20.76
CA GLY A 202 17.66 17.27 -21.55
C GLY A 202 17.40 15.78 -21.26
N LEU A 203 16.34 15.44 -20.50
CA LEU A 203 15.82 14.10 -20.34
C LEU A 203 14.38 14.05 -20.89
N GLU A 204 14.12 13.08 -21.78
CA GLU A 204 12.78 12.89 -22.33
C GLU A 204 12.03 11.82 -21.52
N GLY A 205 10.80 12.15 -21.09
CA GLY A 205 9.86 11.20 -20.53
C GLY A 205 10.15 10.74 -19.10
N THR A 206 10.71 11.57 -18.24
CA THR A 206 10.88 11.24 -16.82
C THR A 206 9.51 11.04 -16.15
N TYR A 207 9.37 10.01 -15.30
CA TYR A 207 8.16 9.71 -14.53
C TYR A 207 7.58 10.96 -13.84
N GLY A 208 6.26 11.05 -13.87
CA GLY A 208 5.54 12.16 -13.23
C GLY A 208 5.62 13.49 -13.98
N THR A 209 6.23 13.55 -15.16
CA THR A 209 6.39 14.80 -15.88
C THR A 209 5.59 14.87 -17.18
N PRO A 210 5.08 16.06 -17.58
CA PRO A 210 4.46 16.25 -18.88
C PRO A 210 5.52 16.26 -20.01
N GLY A 211 5.46 15.47 -20.87
CA GLY A 211 6.21 15.09 -22.04
C GLY A 211 5.71 13.73 -22.40
N ARG A 212 5.25 13.07 -21.40
CA ARG A 212 4.16 12.09 -21.41
C ARG A 212 2.84 12.85 -21.43
N LYS A 213 1.92 12.43 -22.25
CA LYS A 213 0.51 12.82 -22.23
C LYS A 213 -0.03 12.83 -20.80
N SER A 214 -0.82 13.83 -20.44
CA SER A 214 -1.32 14.07 -19.09
C SER A 214 -1.95 12.84 -18.41
N SER A 215 -2.20 12.88 -17.11
CA SER A 215 -2.85 11.79 -16.38
C SER A 215 -4.23 11.40 -16.97
N GLU A 216 -4.92 12.34 -17.60
CA GLU A 216 -6.13 12.07 -18.40
C GLU A 216 -5.81 11.32 -19.70
N GLU A 217 -4.65 11.57 -20.31
CA GLU A 217 -4.14 10.82 -21.45
C GLU A 217 -3.37 9.55 -21.01
N THR A 218 -3.02 9.41 -19.75
CA THR A 218 -2.44 8.19 -19.17
C THR A 218 -3.53 7.16 -18.85
N ALA A 219 -4.75 7.60 -18.59
CA ALA A 219 -5.92 6.73 -18.64
C ALA A 219 -6.05 6.06 -20.02
N GLY A 220 -5.53 6.68 -21.09
CA GLY A 220 -5.38 6.11 -22.42
C GLY A 220 -4.13 5.26 -22.64
N ARG A 221 -3.27 5.00 -21.64
CA ARG A 221 -2.09 4.10 -21.77
C ARG A 221 -2.44 2.63 -21.94
N VAL A 222 -3.67 2.31 -21.79
CA VAL A 222 -4.18 1.03 -22.23
C VAL A 222 -4.05 0.95 -23.73
N ALA A 223 -2.98 0.31 -24.16
CA ALA A 223 -2.76 -0.12 -25.53
C ALA A 223 -1.89 0.78 -26.42
N GLN A 224 -0.62 0.63 -26.26
CA GLN A 224 0.13 0.32 -27.48
C GLN A 224 0.06 -1.20 -27.66
N GLN A 225 -0.88 -1.63 -28.47
CA GLN A 225 -1.27 -3.04 -28.63
C GLN A 225 -0.24 -3.91 -29.36
N SER A 226 0.87 -3.35 -29.81
CA SER A 226 1.87 -4.08 -30.56
C SER A 226 3.25 -3.44 -30.39
N GLY A 227 3.99 -3.84 -29.37
CA GLY A 227 5.34 -3.35 -29.18
C GLY A 227 5.92 -3.67 -27.81
N LEU A 228 7.22 -3.46 -27.67
CA LEU A 228 7.91 -3.46 -26.38
C LEU A 228 7.52 -2.20 -25.60
N PRO A 229 7.70 -2.21 -24.24
CA PRO A 229 7.51 -1.02 -23.43
C PRO A 229 8.33 0.16 -23.97
N SER A 230 7.77 1.37 -23.86
CA SER A 230 8.53 2.59 -24.20
C SER A 230 9.74 2.73 -23.28
N THR A 231 10.81 3.32 -23.80
CA THR A 231 12.00 3.63 -23.02
C THR A 231 11.96 5.08 -22.56
N GLU A 232 12.28 5.32 -21.30
CA GLU A 232 12.47 6.63 -20.70
C GLU A 232 13.93 6.77 -20.26
N ILE A 233 14.47 7.97 -20.33
CA ILE A 233 15.86 8.23 -19.95
C ILE A 233 15.88 8.98 -18.63
N PHE A 234 16.61 8.43 -17.67
CA PHE A 234 16.86 9.07 -16.38
C PHE A 234 18.37 9.22 -16.12
N GLU A 235 18.78 10.37 -15.61
CA GLU A 235 20.13 10.66 -15.14
C GLU A 235 20.08 11.41 -13.81
N PRO A 236 20.74 10.93 -12.74
CA PRO A 236 20.69 11.57 -11.43
C PRO A 236 21.26 12.99 -11.42
N ALA A 237 22.35 13.24 -12.11
CA ALA A 237 23.06 14.53 -12.03
C ALA A 237 22.22 15.75 -12.47
N PRO A 238 21.50 15.74 -13.62
CA PRO A 238 20.58 16.84 -13.94
C PRO A 238 19.37 16.87 -13.01
N TYR A 239 18.84 15.71 -12.57
CA TYR A 239 17.74 15.61 -11.63
C TYR A 239 18.07 16.31 -10.30
N LEU A 240 19.19 15.97 -9.67
CA LEU A 240 19.65 16.57 -8.42
C LEU A 240 19.87 18.09 -8.50
N ARG A 241 20.26 18.60 -9.68
CA ARG A 241 20.40 20.04 -9.88
C ARG A 241 19.09 20.79 -10.13
N THR A 242 18.04 20.07 -10.53
CA THR A 242 16.75 20.67 -10.92
C THR A 242 15.77 20.69 -9.76
N VAL A 243 15.67 19.59 -9.01
CA VAL A 243 14.65 19.42 -7.96
C VAL A 243 14.74 20.49 -6.85
N PRO A 244 15.91 20.81 -6.26
CA PRO A 244 15.97 21.87 -5.24
C PRO A 244 15.52 23.24 -5.76
N LYS A 245 15.79 23.56 -7.01
CA LYS A 245 15.35 24.82 -7.64
C LYS A 245 13.84 24.86 -7.88
N LEU A 246 13.21 23.71 -8.13
CA LEU A 246 11.76 23.63 -8.18
C LEU A 246 11.16 24.04 -6.82
N PHE A 247 11.66 23.50 -5.72
CA PHE A 247 11.13 23.78 -4.38
C PHE A 247 11.44 25.20 -3.91
N GLU A 248 12.60 25.75 -4.27
CA GLU A 248 12.91 27.17 -4.12
C GLU A 248 11.86 28.06 -4.82
N HIS A 249 11.55 27.75 -6.08
CA HIS A 249 10.52 28.45 -6.85
C HIS A 249 9.14 28.33 -6.22
N LEU A 250 8.73 27.12 -5.87
CA LEU A 250 7.40 26.88 -5.30
C LEU A 250 7.21 27.56 -3.93
N ARG A 251 8.22 27.53 -3.05
CA ARG A 251 8.17 28.26 -1.77
C ARG A 251 8.09 29.77 -1.99
N ALA A 252 8.88 30.32 -2.90
CA ALA A 252 8.81 31.75 -3.23
C ALA A 252 7.45 32.18 -3.79
N LYS A 253 6.69 31.28 -4.44
CA LYS A 253 5.42 31.59 -5.12
C LYS A 253 4.17 31.19 -4.33
N LEU A 254 4.22 30.10 -3.58
CA LEU A 254 3.07 29.55 -2.86
C LEU A 254 3.12 29.83 -1.35
N GLY A 255 4.31 30.24 -0.82
CA GLY A 255 4.51 30.47 0.61
C GLY A 255 4.69 29.16 1.41
N GLU A 256 4.61 29.28 2.75
CA GLU A 256 4.89 28.18 3.68
C GLU A 256 3.64 27.36 4.08
N GLU A 257 2.44 27.87 3.83
CA GLU A 257 1.17 27.25 4.27
C GLU A 257 0.76 26.04 3.43
N VAL A 258 1.39 25.86 2.26
CA VAL A 258 1.11 24.73 1.36
C VAL A 258 2.04 23.58 1.72
N GLU A 259 1.50 22.42 2.01
CA GLU A 259 2.30 21.21 2.20
C GLU A 259 2.83 20.70 0.86
N LEU A 260 4.14 20.68 0.71
CA LEU A 260 4.82 20.24 -0.52
C LEU A 260 5.45 18.86 -0.30
N LEU A 261 5.25 17.97 -1.26
CA LEU A 261 5.82 16.63 -1.29
C LEU A 261 6.61 16.44 -2.57
N HIS A 262 7.58 15.54 -2.56
CA HIS A 262 8.33 15.13 -3.76
C HIS A 262 8.57 13.65 -3.76
N ASP A 263 8.40 13.02 -4.91
CA ASP A 263 8.59 11.60 -5.13
C ASP A 263 9.86 11.38 -5.97
N VAL A 264 10.81 10.65 -5.41
CA VAL A 264 12.03 10.22 -6.08
C VAL A 264 11.81 8.97 -6.91
N HIS A 265 10.86 8.13 -6.46
CA HIS A 265 10.48 6.90 -7.13
C HIS A 265 11.68 5.94 -7.32
N GLU A 266 12.36 5.61 -6.22
CA GLU A 266 13.46 4.64 -6.04
C GLU A 266 14.72 4.85 -6.89
N ARG A 267 14.84 5.97 -7.62
CA ARG A 267 15.82 6.18 -8.70
C ARG A 267 17.21 6.58 -8.26
N LEU A 268 17.44 6.88 -6.99
CA LEU A 268 18.73 7.40 -6.52
C LEU A 268 19.56 6.34 -5.77
N ALA A 269 20.88 6.47 -5.89
CA ALA A 269 21.81 5.79 -4.99
C ALA A 269 21.77 6.42 -3.59
N PRO A 270 22.14 5.69 -2.49
CA PRO A 270 22.05 6.21 -1.12
C PRO A 270 22.73 7.55 -0.89
N ILE A 271 23.91 7.78 -1.50
CA ILE A 271 24.64 9.06 -1.37
C ILE A 271 23.93 10.20 -2.11
N GLU A 272 23.27 9.89 -3.23
CA GLU A 272 22.52 10.85 -4.03
C GLU A 272 21.23 11.25 -3.30
N ALA A 273 20.54 10.27 -2.72
CA ALA A 273 19.34 10.47 -1.92
C ALA A 273 19.63 11.28 -0.64
N ALA A 274 20.72 10.97 0.07
CA ALA A 274 21.14 11.72 1.26
C ALA A 274 21.46 13.19 0.90
N ARG A 275 22.14 13.41 -0.22
CA ARG A 275 22.41 14.76 -0.72
C ARG A 275 21.12 15.50 -1.07
N LEU A 276 20.20 14.89 -1.81
CA LEU A 276 18.93 15.51 -2.17
C LEU A 276 18.10 15.87 -0.94
N ALA A 277 17.97 14.93 0.01
CA ALA A 277 17.24 15.16 1.25
C ALA A 277 17.81 16.36 2.03
N HIS A 278 19.13 16.48 2.11
CA HIS A 278 19.80 17.63 2.73
C HIS A 278 19.56 18.96 1.97
N GLU A 279 19.68 18.95 0.65
CA GLU A 279 19.42 20.13 -0.18
C GLU A 279 17.96 20.61 -0.16
N LEU A 280 17.02 19.73 0.25
CA LEU A 280 15.59 20.06 0.38
C LEU A 280 15.17 20.56 1.78
N GLU A 281 16.01 20.46 2.80
CA GLU A 281 15.71 20.93 4.16
C GLU A 281 15.19 22.38 4.22
N PRO A 282 15.77 23.37 3.51
CA PRO A 282 15.31 24.75 3.57
C PRO A 282 13.88 24.97 3.04
N TYR A 283 13.32 23.98 2.35
CA TYR A 283 11.99 24.10 1.73
C TYR A 283 10.89 23.39 2.53
N HIS A 284 11.19 22.82 3.71
CA HIS A 284 10.25 22.23 4.66
C HIS A 284 9.20 21.34 3.99
N LEU A 285 9.67 20.31 3.27
CA LEU A 285 8.76 19.35 2.65
C LEU A 285 7.96 18.59 3.71
N PHE A 286 6.71 18.27 3.39
CA PHE A 286 5.92 17.35 4.20
C PHE A 286 6.59 15.98 4.28
N PHE A 287 7.08 15.48 3.13
CA PHE A 287 8.05 14.39 3.03
C PHE A 287 8.72 14.31 1.66
N LEU A 288 9.86 13.63 1.62
CA LEU A 288 10.52 13.10 0.44
C LEU A 288 10.12 11.63 0.32
N GLU A 289 9.46 11.27 -0.79
CA GLU A 289 8.86 9.98 -1.05
C GLU A 289 9.83 9.07 -1.78
N ASP A 290 9.89 7.81 -1.36
CA ASP A 290 10.60 6.67 -1.97
C ASP A 290 11.99 7.03 -2.55
N PRO A 291 12.91 7.55 -1.69
CA PRO A 291 14.20 8.03 -2.16
C PRO A 291 15.14 6.92 -2.62
N LEU A 292 14.93 5.67 -2.16
CA LEU A 292 15.73 4.49 -2.45
C LEU A 292 14.84 3.32 -2.83
N ARG A 293 15.40 2.37 -3.59
CA ARG A 293 14.68 1.12 -3.92
C ARG A 293 14.43 0.27 -2.67
N PRO A 294 13.41 -0.62 -2.73
CA PRO A 294 12.94 -1.40 -1.57
C PRO A 294 13.99 -2.37 -1.01
N GLU A 295 14.96 -2.80 -1.83
CA GLU A 295 16.04 -3.69 -1.39
C GLU A 295 17.08 -2.97 -0.53
N ASP A 296 17.23 -1.63 -0.66
CA ASP A 296 18.32 -0.85 -0.06
C ASP A 296 17.95 -0.24 1.30
N LYS A 297 17.32 -1.04 2.17
CA LYS A 297 16.87 -0.59 3.50
C LYS A 297 17.99 0.00 4.37
N GLN A 298 19.22 -0.45 4.18
CA GLN A 298 20.37 0.07 4.95
C GLN A 298 20.79 1.49 4.51
N GLY A 299 20.54 1.84 3.26
CA GLY A 299 20.82 3.15 2.70
C GLY A 299 20.08 4.30 3.38
N PHE A 300 18.87 4.02 3.95
CA PHE A 300 18.09 5.01 4.70
C PHE A 300 18.84 5.56 5.93
N ARG A 301 19.75 4.78 6.52
CA ARG A 301 20.60 5.27 7.61
C ARG A 301 21.48 6.44 7.17
N LEU A 302 22.05 6.37 5.95
CA LEU A 302 22.85 7.44 5.41
C LEU A 302 22.03 8.72 5.21
N ILE A 303 20.79 8.60 4.73
CA ILE A 303 19.89 9.75 4.60
C ILE A 303 19.63 10.35 5.99
N ARG A 304 19.25 9.53 6.96
CA ARG A 304 18.92 10.00 8.32
C ARG A 304 20.08 10.64 9.07
N GLU A 305 21.32 10.20 8.80
CA GLU A 305 22.53 10.79 9.40
C GLU A 305 22.88 12.17 8.82
N HIS A 306 22.36 12.51 7.63
CA HIS A 306 22.74 13.72 6.90
C HIS A 306 21.58 14.68 6.63
N SER A 307 20.35 14.32 6.97
CA SER A 307 19.18 15.17 6.75
C SER A 307 18.08 14.97 7.77
N THR A 308 17.35 16.05 8.03
CA THR A 308 16.13 16.11 8.83
C THR A 308 14.86 16.18 7.96
N THR A 309 14.97 16.19 6.65
CA THR A 309 13.82 16.12 5.74
C THR A 309 13.02 14.85 6.04
N PRO A 310 11.71 14.96 6.32
CA PRO A 310 10.87 13.79 6.57
C PRO A 310 10.86 12.83 5.37
N ILE A 311 10.92 11.53 5.63
CA ILE A 311 11.01 10.48 4.62
C ILE A 311 9.75 9.61 4.66
N ALA A 312 9.14 9.39 3.49
CA ALA A 312 8.12 8.38 3.27
C ALA A 312 8.67 7.24 2.40
N MET A 313 8.30 6.00 2.71
CA MET A 313 8.76 4.84 1.94
C MET A 313 7.75 3.71 1.98
N GLY A 314 7.59 2.98 0.86
CA GLY A 314 6.99 1.67 0.97
C GLY A 314 6.03 1.22 -0.12
N GLU A 315 5.78 1.93 -1.21
CA GLU A 315 4.80 1.50 -2.23
C GLU A 315 5.13 0.13 -2.85
N LEU A 316 6.42 -0.21 -2.93
CA LEU A 316 6.87 -1.51 -3.43
C LEU A 316 7.02 -2.60 -2.35
N PHE A 317 6.67 -2.31 -1.09
CA PHE A 317 6.69 -3.33 -0.04
C PHE A 317 5.48 -4.24 -0.14
N ASP A 318 5.74 -5.55 -0.09
CA ASP A 318 4.69 -6.56 -0.19
C ASP A 318 4.51 -7.39 1.11
N SER A 319 5.17 -7.00 2.19
CA SER A 319 5.05 -7.69 3.46
C SER A 319 5.26 -6.78 4.68
N LEU A 320 4.68 -7.21 5.83
CA LEU A 320 4.94 -6.57 7.13
C LEU A 320 6.44 -6.59 7.50
N TRP A 321 7.18 -7.57 7.00
CA TRP A 321 8.60 -7.75 7.30
C TRP A 321 9.48 -6.76 6.56
N ASP A 322 9.04 -6.25 5.41
CA ASP A 322 9.73 -5.18 4.69
C ASP A 322 9.68 -3.87 5.46
N CYS A 323 8.56 -3.57 6.10
CA CYS A 323 8.34 -2.35 6.86
C CYS A 323 9.13 -2.33 8.18
N LEU A 324 9.25 -3.50 8.84
CA LEU A 324 9.77 -3.63 10.20
C LEU A 324 11.13 -2.95 10.41
N PRO A 325 12.18 -3.15 9.58
CA PRO A 325 13.49 -2.54 9.81
C PRO A 325 13.47 -1.01 9.77
N LEU A 326 12.71 -0.43 8.85
CA LEU A 326 12.65 1.02 8.68
C LEU A 326 11.87 1.68 9.82
N ILE A 327 10.75 1.09 10.23
CA ILE A 327 9.92 1.56 11.33
C ILE A 327 10.68 1.42 12.66
N SER A 328 11.16 0.21 12.98
CA SER A 328 11.75 -0.09 14.29
C SER A 328 13.07 0.64 14.55
N GLN A 329 13.78 1.04 13.51
CA GLN A 329 15.00 1.85 13.62
C GLN A 329 14.74 3.35 13.40
N GLN A 330 13.49 3.76 13.23
CA GLN A 330 13.08 5.15 12.97
C GLN A 330 13.85 5.78 11.78
N LEU A 331 14.03 5.01 10.72
CA LEU A 331 14.72 5.47 9.51
C LEU A 331 13.80 6.22 8.55
N ILE A 332 12.49 6.14 8.78
CA ILE A 332 11.44 6.85 8.02
C ILE A 332 10.49 7.53 9.00
N ASP A 333 9.75 8.52 8.53
CA ASP A 333 8.73 9.26 9.29
C ASP A 333 7.32 8.85 8.88
N PHE A 334 7.18 8.33 7.65
CA PHE A 334 5.93 7.84 7.10
C PHE A 334 6.13 6.48 6.44
N ILE A 335 5.28 5.51 6.79
CA ILE A 335 5.18 4.24 6.07
C ILE A 335 4.11 4.38 4.99
N ARG A 336 4.48 4.09 3.73
CA ARG A 336 3.70 4.38 2.54
C ARG A 336 3.40 3.12 1.70
N CYS A 337 3.11 2.01 2.35
CA CYS A 337 2.73 0.80 1.62
C CYS A 337 1.46 1.00 0.82
N ASP A 338 1.32 0.23 -0.24
CA ASP A 338 0.04 0.01 -0.89
C ASP A 338 -0.75 -1.06 -0.12
N LEU A 339 -1.97 -0.73 0.29
CA LEU A 339 -2.83 -1.65 1.02
C LEU A 339 -3.12 -2.91 0.20
N ASP A 340 -3.27 -2.77 -1.13
CA ASP A 340 -3.48 -3.90 -2.03
C ASP A 340 -2.26 -4.81 -2.12
N HIS A 341 -1.05 -4.28 -1.94
CA HIS A 341 0.18 -5.06 -2.15
C HIS A 341 0.74 -5.67 -0.87
N VAL A 342 0.30 -5.19 0.31
CA VAL A 342 0.73 -5.78 1.60
C VAL A 342 -0.24 -6.80 2.18
N GLY A 343 -1.33 -7.13 1.48
CA GLY A 343 -2.30 -8.14 1.90
C GLY A 343 -3.53 -7.58 2.62
N GLY A 344 -3.98 -6.38 2.25
CA GLY A 344 -5.26 -5.80 2.64
C GLY A 344 -5.28 -5.13 4.02
N ILE A 345 -6.47 -4.81 4.48
CA ILE A 345 -6.76 -4.12 5.76
C ILE A 345 -6.15 -4.89 6.95
N THR A 346 -6.26 -6.21 6.94
CA THR A 346 -5.76 -7.07 8.03
C THR A 346 -4.25 -6.94 8.24
N ALA A 347 -3.47 -6.80 7.18
CA ALA A 347 -2.03 -6.56 7.26
C ALA A 347 -1.72 -5.09 7.56
N ALA A 348 -2.35 -4.15 6.85
CA ALA A 348 -2.11 -2.72 6.98
C ALA A 348 -2.38 -2.21 8.40
N ARG A 349 -3.44 -2.66 9.08
CA ARG A 349 -3.70 -2.30 10.48
C ARG A 349 -2.59 -2.76 11.44
N LYS A 350 -1.91 -3.88 11.14
CA LYS A 350 -0.76 -4.37 11.95
C LYS A 350 0.48 -3.52 11.70
N ILE A 351 0.69 -3.09 10.45
CA ILE A 351 1.75 -2.14 10.10
C ILE A 351 1.50 -0.80 10.80
N ALA A 352 0.26 -0.27 10.74
CA ALA A 352 -0.10 0.96 11.44
C ALA A 352 0.12 0.89 12.95
N ALA A 353 -0.30 -0.23 13.59
CA ALA A 353 -0.08 -0.43 15.02
C ALA A 353 1.40 -0.52 15.38
N LEU A 354 2.23 -1.20 14.58
CA LEU A 354 3.68 -1.21 14.76
C LEU A 354 4.25 0.22 14.62
N ALA A 355 3.86 0.93 13.58
CA ALA A 355 4.34 2.28 13.29
C ALA A 355 3.98 3.28 14.42
N GLU A 356 2.79 3.14 15.04
CA GLU A 356 2.36 3.96 16.16
C GLU A 356 3.35 3.92 17.34
N PHE A 357 3.82 2.73 17.72
CA PHE A 357 4.78 2.57 18.84
C PHE A 357 6.12 3.27 18.59
N TYR A 358 6.50 3.42 17.32
CA TYR A 358 7.73 4.10 16.91
C TYR A 358 7.51 5.54 16.45
N GLN A 359 6.29 6.08 16.62
CA GLN A 359 5.91 7.43 16.19
C GLN A 359 6.07 7.68 14.68
N VAL A 360 6.02 6.62 13.89
CA VAL A 360 5.95 6.68 12.43
C VAL A 360 4.47 6.81 12.01
N LYS A 361 4.19 7.73 11.11
CA LYS A 361 2.84 7.93 10.58
C LYS A 361 2.58 7.03 9.37
N THR A 362 1.32 6.88 9.00
CA THR A 362 0.93 6.22 7.76
C THR A 362 0.64 7.25 6.66
N ALA A 363 0.95 6.89 5.41
CA ALA A 363 0.66 7.65 4.22
C ALA A 363 0.44 6.65 3.06
N TRP A 364 -0.67 5.89 3.10
CA TRP A 364 -0.88 4.78 2.18
C TRP A 364 -0.80 5.23 0.72
N HIS A 365 -0.12 4.44 -0.08
CA HIS A 365 -0.11 4.59 -1.53
C HIS A 365 -1.54 4.46 -2.07
N GLY A 366 -1.96 5.40 -2.90
CA GLY A 366 -3.32 5.50 -3.42
C GLY A 366 -3.35 6.08 -4.83
N PRO A 367 -2.59 5.51 -5.79
CA PRO A 367 -2.55 5.98 -7.16
C PRO A 367 -3.83 5.60 -7.90
N GLY A 368 -3.92 6.05 -9.14
CA GLY A 368 -5.01 5.61 -9.99
C GLY A 368 -4.89 4.16 -10.48
N ASP A 369 -3.83 3.47 -10.15
CA ASP A 369 -3.57 2.08 -10.56
C ASP A 369 -4.30 1.07 -9.67
N ILE A 370 -4.82 1.48 -8.52
CA ILE A 370 -5.77 0.74 -7.68
C ILE A 370 -7.18 1.31 -7.85
N SER A 371 -8.20 0.53 -7.52
CA SER A 371 -9.59 0.86 -7.81
C SER A 371 -10.31 1.58 -6.65
N PRO A 372 -11.51 2.14 -6.86
CA PRO A 372 -12.32 2.76 -5.81
C PRO A 372 -12.53 1.93 -4.54
N PRO A 373 -12.76 0.61 -4.55
CA PRO A 373 -12.77 -0.24 -3.36
C PRO A 373 -11.51 -0.15 -2.51
N SER A 374 -10.32 -0.13 -3.10
CA SER A 374 -9.08 0.01 -2.37
C SER A 374 -8.92 1.40 -1.77
N HIS A 375 -9.27 2.46 -2.50
CA HIS A 375 -9.31 3.81 -1.94
C HIS A 375 -10.29 3.91 -0.75
N ALA A 376 -11.41 3.21 -0.81
CA ALA A 376 -12.32 3.14 0.33
C ALA A 376 -11.67 2.41 1.52
N ALA A 377 -11.02 1.28 1.29
CA ALA A 377 -10.30 0.54 2.32
C ALA A 377 -9.21 1.38 3.00
N ASN A 378 -8.42 2.14 2.20
CA ASN A 378 -7.44 3.10 2.72
C ASN A 378 -8.11 4.12 3.67
N VAL A 379 -9.17 4.79 3.22
CA VAL A 379 -9.82 5.85 4.02
C VAL A 379 -10.49 5.29 5.27
N HIS A 380 -11.10 4.11 5.22
CA HIS A 380 -11.64 3.45 6.41
C HIS A 380 -10.56 3.18 7.46
N LEU A 381 -9.38 2.77 7.03
CA LEU A 381 -8.24 2.57 7.92
C LEU A 381 -7.70 3.91 8.45
N ASP A 382 -7.48 4.89 7.58
CA ASP A 382 -6.95 6.22 7.92
C ASP A 382 -7.73 6.93 9.01
N ILE A 383 -9.07 6.89 8.93
CA ILE A 383 -9.91 7.55 9.92
C ILE A 383 -10.07 6.77 11.22
N SER A 384 -9.61 5.52 11.27
CA SER A 384 -9.70 4.66 12.46
C SER A 384 -8.41 4.58 13.27
N ILE A 385 -7.25 4.91 12.71
CA ILE A 385 -5.95 4.82 13.36
C ILE A 385 -5.46 6.18 13.89
N PRO A 386 -4.73 6.26 15.02
CA PRO A 386 -4.29 7.54 15.58
C PRO A 386 -3.12 8.17 14.83
N ASN A 387 -2.22 7.37 14.26
CA ASN A 387 -0.96 7.80 13.65
C ASN A 387 -1.04 8.02 12.13
N PHE A 388 -2.22 8.35 11.62
CA PHE A 388 -2.38 8.75 10.23
C PHE A 388 -1.66 10.08 9.93
N GLY A 389 -1.04 10.19 8.76
CA GLY A 389 -0.40 11.40 8.25
C GLY A 389 -1.17 12.03 7.11
N ILE A 390 -1.14 11.39 5.93
CA ILE A 390 -1.77 11.90 4.71
C ILE A 390 -2.11 10.75 3.77
N GLN A 391 -3.12 10.93 2.90
CA GLN A 391 -3.55 9.95 1.90
C GLN A 391 -3.31 10.46 0.48
N GLU A 392 -2.67 9.65 -0.34
CA GLU A 392 -2.61 9.91 -1.78
C GLU A 392 -3.99 9.76 -2.41
N MET A 393 -4.34 10.68 -3.32
CA MET A 393 -5.65 10.71 -3.93
C MET A 393 -5.59 11.05 -5.42
N VAL A 394 -6.38 10.32 -6.19
CA VAL A 394 -6.68 10.59 -7.60
C VAL A 394 -8.19 10.67 -7.82
N PHE A 395 -8.61 11.32 -8.90
CA PHE A 395 -10.00 11.35 -9.32
C PHE A 395 -10.25 10.28 -10.39
N PHE A 396 -11.20 9.41 -10.14
CA PHE A 396 -11.62 8.41 -11.11
C PHE A 396 -12.56 9.04 -12.14
N PRO A 397 -12.43 8.71 -13.44
CA PRO A 397 -13.36 9.16 -14.47
C PRO A 397 -14.74 8.50 -14.28
N ASP A 398 -15.77 9.11 -14.86
CA ASP A 398 -17.16 8.63 -14.72
C ASP A 398 -17.31 7.18 -15.18
N VAL A 399 -16.61 6.79 -16.25
CA VAL A 399 -16.65 5.41 -16.77
C VAL A 399 -16.15 4.38 -15.73
N ALA A 400 -15.15 4.72 -14.91
CA ALA A 400 -14.70 3.85 -13.81
C ALA A 400 -15.74 3.80 -12.69
N ARG A 401 -16.39 4.92 -12.39
CA ARG A 401 -17.45 4.99 -11.38
C ARG A 401 -18.74 4.27 -11.81
N ASP A 402 -19.01 4.17 -13.11
CA ASP A 402 -20.13 3.36 -13.62
C ASP A 402 -19.92 1.86 -13.36
N VAL A 403 -18.66 1.42 -13.38
CA VAL A 403 -18.28 0.03 -13.07
C VAL A 403 -18.16 -0.18 -11.56
N LEU A 404 -17.62 0.80 -10.84
CA LEU A 404 -17.30 0.75 -9.41
C LEU A 404 -17.95 1.94 -8.69
N PRO A 405 -19.27 1.89 -8.46
CA PRO A 405 -19.99 2.97 -7.81
C PRO A 405 -19.67 3.05 -6.30
N GLY A 406 -19.84 4.24 -5.74
CA GLY A 406 -19.60 4.53 -4.33
C GLY A 406 -18.15 4.93 -4.03
N GLY A 407 -17.74 4.76 -2.78
CA GLY A 407 -16.41 5.08 -2.28
C GLY A 407 -16.25 6.50 -1.73
N PRO A 408 -15.02 6.87 -1.32
CA PRO A 408 -14.77 8.13 -0.67
C PRO A 408 -15.06 9.33 -1.55
N VAL A 409 -15.53 10.42 -0.93
CA VAL A 409 -15.73 11.71 -1.59
C VAL A 409 -14.68 12.71 -1.11
N PHE A 410 -14.17 13.52 -2.03
CA PHE A 410 -13.26 14.60 -1.71
C PHE A 410 -14.03 15.88 -1.32
N ARG A 411 -13.67 16.46 -0.18
CA ARG A 411 -14.22 17.71 0.28
C ARG A 411 -13.17 18.51 1.05
N GLU A 412 -12.88 19.74 0.59
CA GLU A 412 -12.02 20.72 1.28
C GLU A 412 -10.66 20.16 1.75
N GLY A 413 -10.02 19.34 0.92
CA GLY A 413 -8.72 18.75 1.21
C GLY A 413 -8.76 17.39 1.91
N TYR A 414 -9.94 16.83 2.15
CA TYR A 414 -10.11 15.56 2.86
C TYR A 414 -10.89 14.54 2.04
N MET A 415 -10.48 13.28 2.12
CA MET A 415 -11.29 12.16 1.71
C MET A 415 -12.21 11.73 2.85
N ILE A 416 -13.48 11.55 2.54
CA ILE A 416 -14.53 11.26 3.52
C ILE A 416 -15.31 10.02 3.05
N VAL A 417 -15.50 9.06 3.93
CA VAL A 417 -16.45 7.97 3.77
C VAL A 417 -17.69 8.25 4.61
N ASP A 418 -18.83 7.84 4.09
CA ASP A 418 -20.11 7.91 4.82
C ASP A 418 -20.32 6.70 5.75
N ASP A 419 -21.52 6.57 6.28
CA ASP A 419 -21.88 5.49 7.21
C ASP A 419 -22.50 4.28 6.49
N THR A 420 -22.31 4.15 5.17
CA THR A 420 -22.77 3.00 4.39
C THR A 420 -22.10 1.73 4.91
N PRO A 421 -22.87 0.65 5.21
CA PRO A 421 -22.30 -0.59 5.70
C PRO A 421 -21.27 -1.21 4.72
N GLY A 422 -20.21 -1.78 5.27
CA GLY A 422 -19.10 -2.31 4.50
C GLY A 422 -18.09 -1.24 4.12
N LEU A 423 -17.52 -1.33 2.91
CA LEU A 423 -16.58 -0.35 2.34
C LEU A 423 -17.31 0.85 1.68
N GLY A 424 -18.63 0.79 1.52
CA GLY A 424 -19.39 1.84 0.84
C GLY A 424 -19.15 1.88 -0.68
N THR A 425 -18.65 0.79 -1.26
CA THR A 425 -18.43 0.60 -2.70
C THR A 425 -19.19 -0.61 -3.21
N ASP A 426 -19.38 -0.69 -4.52
CA ASP A 426 -20.00 -1.84 -5.17
C ASP A 426 -19.37 -2.11 -6.54
N LEU A 427 -19.76 -3.22 -7.18
CA LEU A 427 -19.33 -3.64 -8.50
C LEU A 427 -20.53 -3.89 -9.40
N ASN A 428 -20.61 -3.12 -10.47
CA ASN A 428 -21.56 -3.34 -11.56
C ASN A 428 -20.97 -4.29 -12.59
N GLU A 429 -21.23 -5.60 -12.43
CA GLU A 429 -20.70 -6.65 -13.31
C GLU A 429 -21.17 -6.48 -14.77
N GLU A 430 -22.37 -5.97 -15.01
CA GLU A 430 -22.87 -5.74 -16.37
C GLU A 430 -22.16 -4.56 -17.08
N ALA A 431 -21.78 -3.53 -16.31
CA ALA A 431 -20.95 -2.46 -16.83
C ALA A 431 -19.51 -2.96 -17.09
N ALA A 432 -18.94 -3.74 -16.17
CA ALA A 432 -17.59 -4.30 -16.29
C ALA A 432 -17.40 -5.13 -17.56
N LYS A 433 -18.40 -5.91 -17.97
CA LYS A 433 -18.36 -6.73 -19.21
C LYS A 433 -18.15 -5.91 -20.50
N LYS A 434 -18.47 -4.61 -20.48
CA LYS A 434 -18.28 -3.72 -21.63
C LYS A 434 -16.82 -3.36 -21.87
N TYR A 435 -15.97 -3.55 -20.89
CA TYR A 435 -14.57 -3.12 -20.87
C TYR A 435 -13.63 -4.30 -20.66
N PRO A 436 -13.37 -5.13 -21.71
CA PRO A 436 -12.48 -6.28 -21.56
C PRO A 436 -11.05 -5.85 -21.29
N TYR A 437 -10.27 -6.73 -20.65
CA TYR A 437 -8.85 -6.54 -20.39
C TYR A 437 -8.10 -6.04 -21.63
N ARG A 438 -7.19 -5.10 -21.42
CA ARG A 438 -6.27 -4.62 -22.44
C ARG A 438 -4.84 -4.73 -21.94
N ARG A 439 -3.97 -5.34 -22.73
CA ARG A 439 -2.56 -5.46 -22.36
C ARG A 439 -1.93 -4.08 -22.24
N SER A 440 -1.28 -3.82 -21.13
CA SER A 440 -0.52 -2.60 -20.87
C SER A 440 0.89 -2.95 -20.36
N TYR A 441 1.81 -2.03 -20.54
CA TYR A 441 3.18 -2.14 -20.04
C TYR A 441 3.57 -0.83 -19.39
N LEU A 442 4.25 -0.92 -18.25
CA LEU A 442 4.99 0.19 -17.70
C LEU A 442 6.20 0.48 -18.62
N PRO A 443 6.63 1.73 -18.75
CA PRO A 443 7.85 2.04 -19.49
C PRO A 443 9.07 1.42 -18.81
N THR A 444 10.15 1.28 -19.56
CA THR A 444 11.44 0.87 -19.02
C THR A 444 12.33 2.10 -18.86
N ALA A 445 12.75 2.43 -17.65
CA ALA A 445 13.75 3.49 -17.43
C ALA A 445 15.14 2.99 -17.78
N ARG A 446 15.92 3.85 -18.47
CA ARG A 446 17.32 3.58 -18.82
C ARG A 446 18.19 4.81 -18.59
N ARG A 447 19.45 4.58 -18.38
CA ARG A 447 20.50 5.60 -18.45
C ARG A 447 20.87 5.92 -19.90
N LYS A 448 21.57 7.04 -20.13
CA LYS A 448 22.08 7.43 -21.46
C LYS A 448 23.07 6.41 -22.06
N ASP A 449 23.75 5.64 -21.22
CA ASP A 449 24.65 4.57 -21.64
C ASP A 449 23.90 3.28 -22.05
N GLY A 450 22.57 3.26 -21.91
CA GLY A 450 21.71 2.13 -22.28
C GLY A 450 21.43 1.14 -21.14
N SER A 451 22.07 1.29 -19.98
CA SER A 451 21.80 0.43 -18.82
C SER A 451 20.38 0.65 -18.27
N VAL A 452 19.73 -0.41 -17.77
CA VAL A 452 18.42 -0.33 -17.12
C VAL A 452 18.55 0.38 -15.76
N GLN A 453 17.62 1.24 -15.46
CA GLN A 453 17.52 2.02 -14.26
C GLN A 453 16.22 1.67 -13.53
N ASP A 454 16.19 1.86 -12.21
CA ASP A 454 14.95 1.84 -11.42
C ASP A 454 13.98 2.94 -11.93
N TRP A 455 12.68 2.64 -11.83
CA TRP A 455 11.64 3.40 -12.56
C TRP A 455 10.83 4.34 -11.69
#